data_6d6c95c045259cfd7308b5002b5076ca
#
_entry.id   6d6c95c045259cfd7308b5002b5076ca
#
_cell.length_a   1.000
_cell.length_b   1.000
_cell.length_c   1.000
_cell.angle_alpha   90.00
_cell.angle_beta   90.00
_cell.angle_gamma   90.00
#
_symmetry.space_group_name_H-M   'P 1'
#
loop_
_entity.id
_entity.type
_entity.pdbx_description
1 polymer ?
#
loop_
_entity_poly.entity_id
_entity_poly.type
_entity_poly.pdbx_seq_one_letter_code
_entity_poly.pdbx_strand_id
1 'polypeptide(L)'
;MGHSEEMIQKAIAQENGKVHVNAQSIPEKYQQKRADETGVIEHIRYPSKDYFLAGKEITKEANVYLPYGYSRDKKYNVLYLMHGIGGDEAEWGMVDEDSLVKRMMDNLIYYKEIEPFIVVTPNGRSTENCAREGSDYNSFYVFGKELRSDLIPYMEAHYSTYAVEGDPSASRMHRAMAGLSMGGMQTINIGIGECMDLFSYFGAFSAAPTSNLAEKTAKILEDTPYTVDYFYNICGTEDEIAYDSAAAAAKNLPDLCDKLKESDNFMWQELKGMHD
;
A
#
# COMPACT_ATOMS: atom_id res chain seq x y z
N MET A 1 -17.90 7.51 -10.30
CA MET A 1 -18.37 8.65 -9.47
C MET A 1 -17.12 9.34 -8.94
N GLY A 2 -17.08 10.67 -8.95
CA GLY A 2 -15.96 11.42 -8.39
C GLY A 2 -16.10 11.61 -6.87
N HIS A 3 -15.05 12.09 -6.22
CA HIS A 3 -15.15 12.54 -4.84
C HIS A 3 -15.98 13.82 -4.75
N SER A 4 -16.99 13.86 -3.89
CA SER A 4 -17.59 15.13 -3.47
C SER A 4 -16.67 15.80 -2.43
N GLU A 5 -16.72 17.13 -2.35
CA GLU A 5 -15.94 17.87 -1.34
C GLU A 5 -16.26 17.40 0.09
N GLU A 6 -17.54 17.11 0.36
CA GLU A 6 -17.96 16.56 1.65
C GLU A 6 -17.32 15.22 1.97
N MET A 7 -17.24 14.30 1.00
CA MET A 7 -16.58 13.01 1.17
C MET A 7 -15.09 13.16 1.43
N ILE A 8 -14.44 14.07 0.72
CA ILE A 8 -13.01 14.37 0.91
C ILE A 8 -12.77 14.87 2.33
N GLN A 9 -13.55 15.84 2.81
CA GLN A 9 -13.42 16.38 4.16
C GLN A 9 -13.70 15.32 5.24
N LYS A 10 -14.70 14.44 5.01
CA LYS A 10 -14.97 13.30 5.90
C LYS A 10 -13.78 12.35 5.98
N ALA A 11 -13.21 11.97 4.84
CA ALA A 11 -12.05 11.08 4.79
C ALA A 11 -10.85 11.69 5.49
N ILE A 12 -10.53 12.96 5.22
CA ILE A 12 -9.44 13.69 5.89
C ILE A 12 -9.66 13.72 7.40
N ALA A 13 -10.87 14.00 7.87
CA ALA A 13 -11.19 14.07 9.29
C ALA A 13 -11.05 12.69 9.98
N GLN A 14 -11.44 11.62 9.33
CA GLN A 14 -11.33 10.26 9.87
C GLN A 14 -9.88 9.77 9.86
N GLU A 15 -9.18 9.93 8.76
CA GLU A 15 -7.78 9.52 8.62
C GLU A 15 -6.85 10.41 9.46
N ASN A 16 -6.96 11.73 9.34
CA ASN A 16 -6.27 12.77 10.12
C ASN A 16 -4.80 12.45 10.45
N GLY A 17 -4.08 11.83 9.53
CA GLY A 17 -2.66 11.46 9.66
C GLY A 17 -2.35 10.49 10.79
N LYS A 18 -3.34 9.75 11.28
CA LYS A 18 -3.18 8.72 12.31
C LYS A 18 -3.45 7.34 11.70
N VAL A 19 -2.73 6.35 12.19
CA VAL A 19 -3.06 4.96 11.90
C VAL A 19 -4.32 4.59 12.66
N HIS A 20 -5.39 4.35 11.93
CA HIS A 20 -6.64 3.87 12.48
C HIS A 20 -6.63 2.33 12.50
N VAL A 21 -5.72 1.77 13.28
CA VAL A 21 -5.74 0.32 13.52
C VAL A 21 -6.67 0.06 14.69
N ASN A 22 -7.69 -0.77 14.49
CA ASN A 22 -8.52 -1.23 15.59
C ASN A 22 -7.69 -2.17 16.49
N ALA A 23 -6.96 -1.57 17.42
CA ALA A 23 -6.07 -2.29 18.33
C ALA A 23 -6.80 -3.34 19.18
N GLN A 24 -8.11 -3.21 19.37
CA GLN A 24 -8.91 -4.19 20.13
C GLN A 24 -9.06 -5.53 19.40
N SER A 25 -8.96 -5.53 18.06
CA SER A 25 -9.03 -6.77 17.28
C SER A 25 -7.67 -7.46 17.09
N ILE A 26 -6.58 -6.80 17.47
CA ILE A 26 -5.22 -7.33 17.35
C ILE A 26 -4.87 -8.10 18.65
N PRO A 27 -4.48 -9.37 18.58
CA PRO A 27 -4.02 -10.09 19.75
C PRO A 27 -2.89 -9.36 20.49
N GLU A 28 -3.01 -9.29 21.81
CA GLU A 28 -2.09 -8.52 22.67
C GLU A 28 -0.59 -8.87 22.41
N LYS A 29 -0.31 -10.14 22.16
CA LYS A 29 1.06 -10.59 21.88
C LYS A 29 1.74 -9.85 20.70
N TYR A 30 0.97 -9.33 19.75
CA TYR A 30 1.51 -8.58 18.62
C TYR A 30 1.64 -7.08 18.90
N GLN A 31 1.01 -6.58 19.94
CA GLN A 31 1.03 -5.17 20.31
C GLN A 31 2.17 -4.81 21.27
N GLN A 32 2.80 -5.80 21.86
CA GLN A 32 3.84 -5.58 22.87
C GLN A 32 5.12 -5.02 22.27
N LYS A 33 5.68 -4.01 22.92
CA LYS A 33 7.00 -3.50 22.61
C LYS A 33 8.05 -4.51 23.06
N ARG A 34 8.87 -4.95 22.14
CA ARG A 34 9.98 -5.87 22.45
C ARG A 34 11.21 -5.08 22.91
N ALA A 35 11.96 -5.67 23.85
CA ALA A 35 13.22 -5.12 24.32
C ALA A 35 14.40 -5.51 23.40
N ASP A 36 14.24 -6.58 22.64
CA ASP A 36 15.26 -7.16 21.77
C ASP A 36 14.62 -7.74 20.49
N GLU A 37 15.44 -8.14 19.56
CA GLU A 37 15.00 -8.73 18.29
C GLU A 37 13.94 -7.87 17.57
N THR A 38 14.22 -6.57 17.48
CA THR A 38 13.39 -5.58 16.82
C THR A 38 14.01 -5.10 15.51
N GLY A 39 13.15 -4.76 14.54
CA GLY A 39 13.57 -4.05 13.34
C GLY A 39 13.91 -2.59 13.62
N VAL A 40 14.30 -1.88 12.56
CA VAL A 40 14.60 -0.45 12.62
C VAL A 40 13.81 0.28 11.54
N ILE A 41 13.52 1.56 11.75
CA ILE A 41 12.92 2.44 10.76
C ILE A 41 13.95 3.43 10.28
N GLU A 42 14.14 3.50 8.95
CA GLU A 42 14.97 4.49 8.29
C GLU A 42 14.08 5.47 7.54
N HIS A 43 14.40 6.76 7.64
CA HIS A 43 13.79 7.79 6.82
C HIS A 43 14.66 8.02 5.59
N ILE A 44 14.08 7.85 4.40
CA ILE A 44 14.79 8.03 3.13
C ILE A 44 14.28 9.22 2.36
N ARG A 45 15.18 9.81 1.59
CA ARG A 45 14.91 10.85 0.60
C ARG A 45 15.43 10.38 -0.75
N TYR A 46 14.62 10.45 -1.77
CA TYR A 46 14.98 10.00 -3.10
C TYR A 46 14.65 11.05 -4.16
N PRO A 47 15.48 11.14 -5.21
CA PRO A 47 15.20 12.02 -6.33
C PRO A 47 13.98 11.54 -7.10
N SER A 48 13.11 12.46 -7.47
CA SER A 48 11.89 12.21 -8.21
C SER A 48 11.55 13.39 -9.11
N LYS A 49 10.37 13.38 -9.68
CA LYS A 49 9.82 14.46 -10.49
C LYS A 49 8.40 14.77 -10.06
N ASP A 50 8.00 16.01 -10.29
CA ASP A 50 6.59 16.37 -10.19
C ASP A 50 5.84 15.83 -11.39
N TYR A 51 5.34 14.61 -11.28
CA TYR A 51 4.61 13.94 -12.37
C TYR A 51 3.19 14.46 -12.55
N PHE A 52 2.69 15.20 -11.59
CA PHE A 52 1.36 15.81 -11.65
C PHE A 52 1.38 17.15 -12.39
N LEU A 53 2.42 17.95 -12.20
CA LEU A 53 2.62 19.22 -12.86
C LEU A 53 3.69 19.13 -13.97
N ALA A 54 4.56 20.08 -14.10
CA ALA A 54 5.44 20.26 -15.25
C ALA A 54 6.69 19.35 -15.32
N GLY A 55 6.78 18.29 -14.54
CA GLY A 55 7.94 17.38 -14.57
C GLY A 55 9.22 17.95 -13.94
N LYS A 56 9.09 18.97 -13.08
CA LYS A 56 10.19 19.55 -12.31
C LYS A 56 10.84 18.46 -11.44
N GLU A 57 12.15 18.49 -11.33
CA GLU A 57 12.88 17.64 -10.39
C GLU A 57 12.57 18.05 -8.95
N ILE A 58 12.22 17.07 -8.13
CA ILE A 58 11.90 17.23 -6.71
C ILE A 58 12.55 16.12 -5.89
N THR A 59 12.55 16.29 -4.59
CA THR A 59 12.91 15.22 -3.65
C THR A 59 11.65 14.73 -2.94
N LYS A 60 11.46 13.42 -2.92
CA LYS A 60 10.35 12.75 -2.22
C LYS A 60 10.88 11.99 -1.01
N GLU A 61 10.00 11.68 -0.09
CA GLU A 61 10.33 11.03 1.18
C GLU A 61 9.52 9.75 1.38
N ALA A 62 10.11 8.80 2.08
CA ALA A 62 9.46 7.59 2.53
C ALA A 62 10.10 7.10 3.83
N ASN A 63 9.37 6.27 4.58
CA ASN A 63 9.92 5.53 5.70
C ASN A 63 10.09 4.06 5.33
N VAL A 64 11.15 3.44 5.80
CA VAL A 64 11.51 2.07 5.48
C VAL A 64 11.70 1.30 6.78
N TYR A 65 10.87 0.28 6.98
CA TYR A 65 11.07 -0.71 8.04
C TYR A 65 11.99 -1.81 7.53
N LEU A 66 13.10 -2.01 8.25
CA LEU A 66 14.02 -3.13 8.06
C LEU A 66 13.82 -4.15 9.18
N PRO A 67 13.54 -5.41 8.86
CA PRO A 67 13.29 -6.43 9.89
C PRO A 67 14.52 -6.72 10.72
N TYR A 68 14.31 -7.23 11.93
CA TYR A 68 15.40 -7.70 12.78
C TYR A 68 16.35 -8.65 12.02
N GLY A 69 17.61 -8.44 12.19
CA GLY A 69 18.65 -9.24 11.51
C GLY A 69 18.78 -8.92 10.02
N TYR A 70 18.26 -7.77 9.56
CA TYR A 70 18.49 -7.33 8.19
C TYR A 70 19.97 -7.40 7.82
N SER A 71 20.25 -8.00 6.68
CA SER A 71 21.62 -8.19 6.18
C SER A 71 21.65 -8.14 4.67
N ARG A 72 22.72 -7.61 4.11
CA ARG A 72 22.96 -7.63 2.66
C ARG A 72 23.27 -9.03 2.10
N ASP A 73 23.54 -9.98 2.98
CA ASP A 73 23.75 -11.40 2.60
C ASP A 73 22.44 -12.18 2.41
N LYS A 74 21.31 -11.56 2.76
CA LYS A 74 19.97 -12.10 2.58
C LYS A 74 19.19 -11.27 1.59
N LYS A 75 18.11 -11.84 1.03
CA LYS A 75 17.18 -11.15 0.15
C LYS A 75 15.81 -11.02 0.82
N TYR A 76 15.12 -9.93 0.57
CA TYR A 76 13.86 -9.62 1.22
C TYR A 76 12.78 -9.25 0.21
N ASN A 77 11.57 -9.73 0.46
CA ASN A 77 10.37 -9.20 -0.16
C ASN A 77 10.12 -7.76 0.29
N VAL A 78 9.41 -6.98 -0.49
CA VAL A 78 9.11 -5.58 -0.20
C VAL A 78 7.62 -5.32 -0.33
N LEU A 79 7.03 -4.74 0.73
CA LEU A 79 5.68 -4.20 0.73
C LEU A 79 5.73 -2.69 0.61
N TYR A 80 5.09 -2.14 -0.42
CA TYR A 80 4.83 -0.71 -0.58
C TYR A 80 3.44 -0.43 -0.02
N LEU A 81 3.39 0.23 1.14
CA LEU A 81 2.18 0.44 1.94
C LEU A 81 1.76 1.91 1.86
N MET A 82 0.63 2.15 1.20
CA MET A 82 0.15 3.47 0.82
C MET A 82 -0.86 4.02 1.83
N HIS A 83 -0.75 5.31 2.11
CA HIS A 83 -1.66 6.05 3.00
C HIS A 83 -2.92 6.55 2.28
N GLY A 84 -3.91 7.04 3.06
CA GLY A 84 -5.11 7.68 2.57
C GLY A 84 -4.95 9.17 2.29
N ILE A 85 -6.09 9.83 1.92
CA ILE A 85 -6.08 11.25 1.52
C ILE A 85 -5.71 12.19 2.67
N GLY A 86 -6.00 11.81 3.91
CA GLY A 86 -5.66 12.59 5.12
C GLY A 86 -4.27 12.28 5.70
N GLY A 87 -3.53 11.35 5.09
CA GLY A 87 -2.23 10.90 5.57
C GLY A 87 -1.05 11.37 4.73
N ASP A 88 0.11 10.87 5.11
CA ASP A 88 1.39 11.01 4.40
C ASP A 88 2.26 9.79 4.71
N GLU A 89 3.57 9.85 4.46
CA GLU A 89 4.52 8.78 4.74
C GLU A 89 4.56 8.34 6.21
N ALA A 90 4.01 9.15 7.12
CA ALA A 90 3.95 8.88 8.55
C ALA A 90 2.64 8.23 9.01
N GLU A 91 1.63 8.09 8.14
CA GLU A 91 0.28 7.64 8.54
C GLU A 91 0.31 6.27 9.24
N TRP A 92 1.10 5.33 8.74
CA TRP A 92 1.23 4.00 9.33
C TRP A 92 2.08 3.98 10.62
N GLY A 93 2.47 5.15 11.13
CA GLY A 93 3.31 5.28 12.31
C GLY A 93 4.73 4.77 12.13
N MET A 94 5.16 4.51 10.91
CA MET A 94 6.51 4.02 10.59
C MET A 94 7.55 5.14 10.64
N VAL A 95 7.49 5.99 11.66
CA VAL A 95 8.39 7.13 11.87
C VAL A 95 9.26 6.98 13.11
N ASP A 96 8.88 6.12 14.03
CA ASP A 96 9.58 5.89 15.28
C ASP A 96 9.50 4.44 15.74
N GLU A 97 10.29 4.13 16.77
CA GLU A 97 10.43 2.79 17.31
C GLU A 97 9.21 2.30 18.13
N ASP A 98 8.22 3.16 18.36
CA ASP A 98 7.03 2.85 19.15
C ASP A 98 5.75 2.64 18.33
N SER A 99 5.84 2.68 17.03
CA SER A 99 4.72 2.47 16.13
C SER A 99 4.07 1.09 16.35
N LEU A 100 2.73 1.08 16.37
CA LEU A 100 1.97 -0.18 16.50
C LEU A 100 2.26 -1.13 15.33
N VAL A 101 2.33 -0.61 14.11
CA VAL A 101 2.62 -1.43 12.91
C VAL A 101 4.02 -2.03 13.01
N LYS A 102 5.02 -1.25 13.47
CA LYS A 102 6.36 -1.79 13.72
C LYS A 102 6.33 -2.90 14.77
N ARG A 103 5.63 -2.68 15.90
CA ARG A 103 5.50 -3.71 16.94
C ARG A 103 4.84 -4.98 16.43
N MET A 104 3.80 -4.84 15.59
CA MET A 104 3.17 -5.99 14.95
C MET A 104 4.15 -6.75 14.05
N MET A 105 4.90 -6.04 13.21
CA MET A 105 5.91 -6.64 12.34
C MET A 105 6.98 -7.36 13.15
N ASP A 106 7.52 -6.70 14.17
CA ASP A 106 8.54 -7.28 15.03
C ASP A 106 8.08 -8.58 15.72
N ASN A 107 6.84 -8.56 16.24
CA ASN A 107 6.28 -9.73 16.92
C ASN A 107 5.89 -10.87 15.96
N LEU A 108 5.31 -10.57 14.82
CA LEU A 108 5.01 -11.57 13.80
C LEU A 108 6.27 -12.30 13.33
N ILE A 109 7.36 -11.57 13.16
CA ILE A 109 8.67 -12.13 12.78
C ILE A 109 9.26 -12.94 13.95
N TYR A 110 9.21 -12.42 15.17
CA TYR A 110 9.72 -13.09 16.36
C TYR A 110 9.04 -14.44 16.59
N TYR A 111 7.72 -14.48 16.47
CA TYR A 111 6.94 -15.72 16.60
C TYR A 111 7.01 -16.63 15.36
N LYS A 112 7.77 -16.23 14.33
CA LYS A 112 7.94 -16.99 13.08
C LYS A 112 6.61 -17.25 12.34
N GLU A 113 5.69 -16.31 12.46
CA GLU A 113 4.40 -16.39 11.77
C GLU A 113 4.49 -15.82 10.36
N ILE A 114 5.48 -14.95 10.12
CA ILE A 114 5.84 -14.45 8.79
C ILE A 114 7.36 -14.53 8.58
N GLU A 115 7.77 -14.65 7.32
CA GLU A 115 9.14 -14.42 6.93
C GLU A 115 9.47 -12.93 7.02
N PRO A 116 10.71 -12.54 7.43
CA PRO A 116 11.10 -11.15 7.47
C PRO A 116 11.00 -10.48 6.10
N PHE A 117 10.37 -9.31 6.03
CA PHE A 117 10.30 -8.50 4.82
C PHE A 117 10.41 -7.00 5.11
N ILE A 118 10.72 -6.23 4.08
CA ILE A 118 10.85 -4.77 4.12
C ILE A 118 9.48 -4.14 3.90
N VAL A 119 9.15 -3.10 4.67
CA VAL A 119 7.96 -2.27 4.45
C VAL A 119 8.39 -0.86 4.10
N VAL A 120 7.86 -0.32 3.00
CA VAL A 120 8.09 1.06 2.55
C VAL A 120 6.78 1.82 2.64
N THR A 121 6.77 2.93 3.36
CA THR A 121 5.61 3.83 3.45
C THR A 121 5.97 5.17 2.80
N PRO A 122 5.68 5.35 1.50
CA PRO A 122 5.95 6.60 0.79
C PRO A 122 4.83 7.61 0.97
N ASN A 123 5.08 8.86 0.56
CA ASN A 123 4.01 9.82 0.32
C ASN A 123 3.43 9.56 -1.08
N GLY A 124 2.17 9.17 -1.14
CA GLY A 124 1.48 8.77 -2.37
C GLY A 124 1.11 9.91 -3.32
N ARG A 125 1.43 11.16 -2.97
CA ARG A 125 1.20 12.33 -3.83
C ARG A 125 2.42 12.59 -4.70
N SER A 126 2.30 12.41 -5.98
CA SER A 126 3.42 12.54 -6.92
C SER A 126 3.55 13.97 -7.43
N THR A 127 3.80 14.90 -6.51
CA THR A 127 3.95 16.34 -6.75
C THR A 127 4.84 16.97 -5.68
N GLU A 128 5.31 18.20 -5.92
CA GLU A 128 6.14 18.93 -4.94
C GLU A 128 5.40 19.24 -3.64
N ASN A 129 4.14 19.69 -3.74
CA ASN A 129 3.30 19.89 -2.56
C ASN A 129 2.65 18.58 -2.10
N CYS A 130 3.35 17.85 -1.25
CA CYS A 130 2.90 16.58 -0.68
C CYS A 130 2.22 16.73 0.69
N ALA A 131 1.86 17.95 1.11
CA ALA A 131 1.28 18.17 2.42
C ALA A 131 -0.08 17.45 2.58
N ARG A 132 -0.41 17.05 3.81
CA ARG A 132 -1.71 16.44 4.15
C ARG A 132 -2.87 17.39 3.83
N GLU A 133 -2.67 18.68 4.07
CA GLU A 133 -3.65 19.73 3.80
C GLU A 133 -3.16 20.66 2.69
N GLY A 134 -4.07 21.10 1.84
CA GLY A 134 -3.76 22.06 0.78
C GLY A 134 -3.03 21.49 -0.44
N SER A 135 -2.77 20.20 -0.50
CA SER A 135 -2.26 19.54 -1.71
C SER A 135 -3.41 19.14 -2.63
N ASP A 136 -3.09 18.98 -3.92
CA ASP A 136 -4.06 18.50 -4.90
C ASP A 136 -4.13 16.97 -4.86
N TYR A 137 -5.27 16.41 -4.44
CA TYR A 137 -5.47 14.96 -4.35
C TYR A 137 -5.38 14.25 -5.71
N ASN A 138 -5.51 14.96 -6.84
CA ASN A 138 -5.31 14.37 -8.16
C ASN A 138 -3.86 13.87 -8.37
N SER A 139 -2.91 14.37 -7.59
CA SER A 139 -1.53 13.88 -7.61
C SER A 139 -1.37 12.40 -7.19
N PHE A 140 -2.33 11.83 -6.47
CA PHE A 140 -2.35 10.39 -6.16
C PHE A 140 -2.48 9.51 -7.41
N TYR A 141 -3.19 9.97 -8.43
CA TYR A 141 -3.46 9.16 -9.62
C TYR A 141 -2.27 8.98 -10.56
N VAL A 142 -1.22 9.78 -10.40
CA VAL A 142 -0.02 9.71 -11.23
C VAL A 142 1.17 9.06 -10.51
N PHE A 143 0.98 8.56 -9.31
CA PHE A 143 2.04 7.95 -8.49
C PHE A 143 2.68 6.73 -9.15
N GLY A 144 2.01 6.05 -10.07
CA GLY A 144 2.58 4.92 -10.79
C GLY A 144 3.87 5.24 -11.56
N LYS A 145 4.01 6.46 -12.05
CA LYS A 145 5.23 6.94 -12.72
C LYS A 145 6.40 7.06 -11.74
N GLU A 146 6.16 7.66 -10.57
CA GLU A 146 7.15 7.78 -9.50
C GLU A 146 7.55 6.41 -8.96
N LEU A 147 6.58 5.56 -8.70
CA LEU A 147 6.78 4.21 -8.20
C LEU A 147 7.71 3.41 -9.13
N ARG A 148 7.40 3.41 -10.42
CA ARG A 148 8.15 2.68 -11.45
C ARG A 148 9.54 3.25 -11.71
N SER A 149 9.65 4.56 -11.82
CA SER A 149 10.87 5.22 -12.31
C SER A 149 11.83 5.63 -11.21
N ASP A 150 11.33 5.87 -9.99
CA ASP A 150 12.11 6.47 -8.93
C ASP A 150 12.16 5.62 -7.66
N LEU A 151 11.01 5.30 -7.05
CA LEU A 151 10.99 4.66 -5.72
C LEU A 151 11.45 3.20 -5.76
N ILE A 152 10.88 2.37 -6.63
CA ILE A 152 11.30 0.96 -6.74
C ILE A 152 12.79 0.86 -7.10
N PRO A 153 13.29 1.57 -8.15
CA PRO A 153 14.71 1.56 -8.45
C PRO A 153 15.59 2.04 -7.29
N TYR A 154 15.17 3.07 -6.55
CA TYR A 154 15.91 3.54 -5.37
C TYR A 154 16.01 2.43 -4.30
N MET A 155 14.89 1.79 -3.97
CA MET A 155 14.85 0.70 -2.98
C MET A 155 15.77 -0.45 -3.40
N GLU A 156 15.71 -0.85 -4.65
CA GLU A 156 16.50 -1.97 -5.17
C GLU A 156 18.01 -1.66 -5.24
N ALA A 157 18.38 -0.39 -5.42
CA ALA A 157 19.77 0.03 -5.39
C ALA A 157 20.36 0.14 -3.98
N HIS A 158 19.53 0.43 -2.96
CA HIS A 158 20.00 0.71 -1.60
C HIS A 158 19.77 -0.42 -0.60
N TYR A 159 18.83 -1.32 -0.88
CA TYR A 159 18.46 -2.42 0.01
C TYR A 159 18.59 -3.78 -0.68
N SER A 160 18.75 -4.83 0.12
CA SER A 160 18.86 -6.19 -0.38
C SER A 160 17.47 -6.76 -0.67
N THR A 161 17.15 -6.85 -1.94
CA THR A 161 15.87 -7.34 -2.44
C THR A 161 16.08 -8.52 -3.41
N TYR A 162 15.01 -9.06 -3.94
CA TYR A 162 15.05 -10.07 -5.02
C TYR A 162 15.17 -9.46 -6.42
N ALA A 163 15.50 -8.18 -6.52
CA ALA A 163 15.61 -7.50 -7.83
C ALA A 163 16.56 -8.22 -8.77
N VAL A 164 16.17 -8.30 -10.02
CA VAL A 164 16.99 -8.80 -11.14
C VAL A 164 17.33 -7.62 -12.03
N GLU A 165 18.61 -7.36 -12.20
CA GLU A 165 19.09 -6.24 -13.01
C GLU A 165 18.57 -6.34 -14.45
N GLY A 166 17.96 -5.25 -14.93
CA GLY A 166 17.41 -5.17 -16.29
C GLY A 166 16.10 -5.95 -16.52
N ASP A 167 15.60 -6.67 -15.51
CA ASP A 167 14.33 -7.41 -15.61
C ASP A 167 13.47 -7.25 -14.33
N PRO A 168 12.77 -6.13 -14.18
CA PRO A 168 11.94 -5.91 -13.00
C PRO A 168 10.77 -6.90 -12.88
N SER A 169 10.32 -7.48 -13.97
CA SER A 169 9.22 -8.45 -13.94
C SER A 169 9.64 -9.81 -13.38
N ALA A 170 10.92 -10.16 -13.45
CA ALA A 170 11.43 -11.41 -12.89
C ALA A 170 11.29 -11.50 -11.37
N SER A 171 11.18 -10.37 -10.68
CA SER A 171 11.04 -10.29 -9.22
C SER A 171 9.65 -9.81 -8.75
N ARG A 172 8.65 -9.75 -9.63
CA ARG A 172 7.30 -9.25 -9.28
C ARG A 172 6.64 -10.03 -8.16
N MET A 173 6.90 -11.33 -8.04
CA MET A 173 6.40 -12.18 -6.94
C MET A 173 6.99 -11.83 -5.57
N HIS A 174 7.98 -10.97 -5.52
CA HIS A 174 8.64 -10.48 -4.32
C HIS A 174 8.24 -9.03 -3.96
N ARG A 175 7.25 -8.47 -4.67
CA ARG A 175 6.73 -7.14 -4.38
C ARG A 175 5.22 -7.19 -4.13
N ALA A 176 4.82 -6.48 -3.08
CA ALA A 176 3.43 -6.25 -2.74
C ALA A 176 3.13 -4.74 -2.72
N MET A 177 1.90 -4.38 -3.07
CA MET A 177 1.35 -3.05 -2.90
C MET A 177 0.04 -3.15 -2.12
N ALA A 178 -0.08 -2.34 -1.08
CA ALA A 178 -1.30 -2.29 -0.29
C ALA A 178 -1.55 -0.86 0.20
N GLY A 179 -2.78 -0.58 0.61
CA GLY A 179 -3.08 0.73 1.16
C GLY A 179 -4.52 0.94 1.59
N LEU A 180 -4.71 1.99 2.37
CA LEU A 180 -5.98 2.44 2.90
C LEU A 180 -6.55 3.57 2.03
N SER A 181 -7.87 3.55 1.79
CA SER A 181 -8.61 4.63 1.14
C SER A 181 -8.03 5.00 -0.23
N MET A 182 -7.44 6.18 -0.41
CA MET A 182 -6.73 6.53 -1.64
C MET A 182 -5.57 5.57 -1.92
N GLY A 183 -4.90 5.05 -0.89
CA GLY A 183 -3.89 4.00 -1.04
C GLY A 183 -4.46 2.67 -1.52
N GLY A 184 -5.68 2.33 -1.13
CA GLY A 184 -6.42 1.19 -1.66
C GLY A 184 -6.80 1.40 -3.13
N MET A 185 -7.24 2.60 -3.49
CA MET A 185 -7.47 2.99 -4.90
C MET A 185 -6.16 2.87 -5.70
N GLN A 186 -5.04 3.35 -5.18
CA GLN A 186 -3.74 3.23 -5.86
C GLN A 186 -3.33 1.78 -6.06
N THR A 187 -3.59 0.92 -5.08
CA THR A 187 -3.32 -0.52 -5.21
C THR A 187 -4.11 -1.14 -6.37
N ILE A 188 -5.39 -0.80 -6.50
CA ILE A 188 -6.24 -1.30 -7.59
C ILE A 188 -5.88 -0.64 -8.93
N ASN A 189 -5.88 0.70 -8.98
CA ASN A 189 -5.75 1.44 -10.24
C ASN A 189 -4.31 1.47 -10.77
N ILE A 190 -3.34 1.55 -9.88
CA ILE A 190 -1.91 1.60 -10.23
C ILE A 190 -1.27 0.23 -10.11
N GLY A 191 -1.39 -0.43 -8.96
CA GLY A 191 -0.78 -1.74 -8.75
C GLY A 191 -1.25 -2.76 -9.78
N ILE A 192 -2.55 -2.98 -9.88
CA ILE A 192 -3.17 -3.88 -10.87
C ILE A 192 -3.32 -3.19 -12.22
N GLY A 193 -3.80 -1.96 -12.24
CA GLY A 193 -4.15 -1.26 -13.48
C GLY A 193 -2.96 -0.90 -14.37
N GLU A 194 -1.79 -0.62 -13.79
CA GLU A 194 -0.63 -0.10 -14.52
C GLU A 194 0.66 -0.90 -14.29
N CYS A 195 0.77 -1.66 -13.19
CA CYS A 195 2.02 -2.22 -12.70
C CYS A 195 1.99 -3.74 -12.43
N MET A 196 1.21 -4.50 -13.17
CA MET A 196 1.20 -5.97 -13.05
C MET A 196 2.56 -6.60 -13.36
N ASP A 197 3.40 -5.94 -14.13
CA ASP A 197 4.78 -6.34 -14.39
C ASP A 197 5.71 -6.12 -13.19
N LEU A 198 5.29 -5.38 -12.17
CA LEU A 198 6.08 -5.06 -10.98
C LEU A 198 5.60 -5.77 -9.71
N PHE A 199 4.32 -6.08 -9.61
CA PHE A 199 3.67 -6.63 -8.42
C PHE A 199 2.90 -7.90 -8.69
N SER A 200 2.81 -8.80 -7.70
CA SER A 200 1.91 -9.95 -7.74
C SER A 200 1.02 -10.09 -6.49
N TYR A 201 1.32 -9.33 -5.43
CA TYR A 201 0.53 -9.29 -4.20
C TYR A 201 -0.08 -7.92 -4.02
N PHE A 202 -1.38 -7.88 -3.67
CA PHE A 202 -2.15 -6.65 -3.54
C PHE A 202 -3.03 -6.69 -2.31
N GLY A 203 -3.18 -5.54 -1.63
CA GLY A 203 -4.08 -5.35 -0.51
C GLY A 203 -4.81 -4.01 -0.59
N ALA A 204 -6.13 -4.03 -0.65
CA ALA A 204 -6.95 -2.81 -0.68
C ALA A 204 -7.84 -2.75 0.56
N PHE A 205 -7.65 -1.70 1.36
CA PHE A 205 -8.36 -1.51 2.62
C PHE A 205 -9.26 -0.29 2.47
N SER A 206 -10.58 -0.45 2.63
CA SER A 206 -11.57 0.61 2.44
C SER A 206 -11.28 1.46 1.20
N ALA A 207 -11.10 0.82 0.04
CA ALA A 207 -10.63 1.47 -1.18
C ALA A 207 -11.53 2.65 -1.58
N ALA A 208 -10.91 3.79 -1.90
CA ALA A 208 -11.60 5.05 -2.17
C ALA A 208 -12.61 4.97 -3.32
N PRO A 209 -13.63 5.86 -3.34
CA PRO A 209 -14.71 5.84 -4.35
C PRO A 209 -14.28 5.93 -5.81
N THR A 210 -13.06 6.39 -6.09
CA THR A 210 -12.52 6.46 -7.46
C THR A 210 -11.72 5.23 -7.89
N SER A 211 -11.79 4.15 -7.11
CA SER A 211 -11.25 2.85 -7.49
C SER A 211 -11.93 2.32 -8.76
N ASN A 212 -11.16 1.68 -9.63
CA ASN A 212 -11.71 1.02 -10.81
C ASN A 212 -12.80 0.02 -10.40
N LEU A 213 -13.89 -0.01 -11.16
CA LEU A 213 -14.92 -1.04 -10.98
C LEU A 213 -14.37 -2.43 -11.31
N ALA A 214 -14.98 -3.45 -10.72
CA ALA A 214 -14.57 -4.84 -10.89
C ALA A 214 -14.48 -5.27 -12.37
N GLU A 215 -15.41 -4.82 -13.21
CA GLU A 215 -15.42 -5.12 -14.65
C GLU A 215 -14.16 -4.60 -15.34
N LYS A 216 -13.72 -3.40 -15.00
CA LYS A 216 -12.49 -2.81 -15.57
C LYS A 216 -11.26 -3.57 -15.09
N THR A 217 -11.18 -3.89 -13.81
CA THR A 217 -10.08 -4.65 -13.24
C THR A 217 -10.01 -6.07 -13.83
N ALA A 218 -11.16 -6.74 -13.97
CA ALA A 218 -11.24 -8.05 -14.59
C ALA A 218 -10.70 -8.03 -16.02
N LYS A 219 -11.08 -7.02 -16.82
CA LYS A 219 -10.57 -6.89 -18.19
C LYS A 219 -9.06 -6.66 -18.24
N ILE A 220 -8.52 -5.83 -17.35
CA ILE A 220 -7.08 -5.62 -17.24
C ILE A 220 -6.36 -6.93 -16.94
N LEU A 221 -6.88 -7.71 -16.00
CA LEU A 221 -6.32 -9.02 -15.62
C LEU A 221 -6.41 -10.05 -16.77
N GLU A 222 -7.47 -10.03 -17.55
CA GLU A 222 -7.59 -10.90 -18.73
C GLU A 222 -6.58 -10.54 -19.81
N ASP A 223 -6.34 -9.23 -20.03
CA ASP A 223 -5.47 -8.75 -21.11
C ASP A 223 -3.97 -8.83 -20.77
N THR A 224 -3.59 -8.94 -19.49
CA THR A 224 -2.19 -9.04 -19.07
C THR A 224 -1.69 -10.50 -19.11
N PRO A 225 -0.41 -10.74 -19.46
CA PRO A 225 0.19 -12.09 -19.37
C PRO A 225 0.50 -12.50 -17.92
N TYR A 226 0.44 -11.57 -16.96
CA TYR A 226 0.81 -11.83 -15.58
C TYR A 226 -0.35 -12.38 -14.75
N THR A 227 -0.01 -13.17 -13.73
CA THR A 227 -0.94 -13.73 -12.75
C THR A 227 -0.88 -12.96 -11.45
N VAL A 228 -1.91 -13.09 -10.63
CA VAL A 228 -1.97 -12.56 -9.26
C VAL A 228 -1.66 -13.69 -8.29
N ASP A 229 -0.67 -13.51 -7.41
CA ASP A 229 -0.41 -14.46 -6.34
C ASP A 229 -1.42 -14.33 -5.21
N TYR A 230 -1.73 -13.10 -4.80
CA TYR A 230 -2.81 -12.85 -3.85
C TYR A 230 -3.37 -11.42 -3.99
N PHE A 231 -4.70 -11.30 -3.88
CA PHE A 231 -5.38 -10.03 -3.79
C PHE A 231 -6.35 -10.02 -2.60
N TYR A 232 -5.95 -9.35 -1.53
CA TYR A 232 -6.75 -9.17 -0.32
C TYR A 232 -7.50 -7.86 -0.35
N ASN A 233 -8.79 -7.92 -0.02
CA ASN A 233 -9.66 -6.75 0.10
C ASN A 233 -10.43 -6.80 1.41
N ILE A 234 -10.49 -5.67 2.10
CA ILE A 234 -11.28 -5.53 3.33
C ILE A 234 -11.96 -4.17 3.36
N CYS A 235 -13.20 -4.15 3.85
CA CYS A 235 -13.91 -2.90 4.09
C CYS A 235 -14.81 -3.02 5.32
N GLY A 236 -14.93 -1.93 6.06
CA GLY A 236 -15.86 -1.83 7.17
C GLY A 236 -17.32 -1.79 6.68
N THR A 237 -18.22 -2.54 7.31
CA THR A 237 -19.65 -2.53 6.94
C THR A 237 -20.37 -1.24 7.34
N GLU A 238 -19.76 -0.44 8.19
CA GLU A 238 -20.24 0.88 8.65
C GLU A 238 -19.45 2.03 7.99
N ASP A 239 -18.63 1.71 6.99
CA ASP A 239 -17.85 2.69 6.21
C ASP A 239 -18.75 3.42 5.21
N GLU A 240 -19.32 4.52 5.63
CA GLU A 240 -20.19 5.38 4.79
C GLU A 240 -19.46 6.05 3.62
N ILE A 241 -18.10 6.07 3.66
CA ILE A 241 -17.28 6.72 2.63
C ILE A 241 -16.99 5.73 1.49
N ALA A 242 -16.57 4.51 1.82
CA ALA A 242 -15.97 3.61 0.85
C ALA A 242 -16.73 2.29 0.63
N TYR A 243 -17.64 1.87 1.52
CA TYR A 243 -18.20 0.52 1.42
C TYR A 243 -18.80 0.19 0.06
N ASP A 244 -19.72 1.01 -0.44
CA ASP A 244 -20.38 0.74 -1.72
C ASP A 244 -19.41 0.70 -2.89
N SER A 245 -18.46 1.61 -2.92
CA SER A 245 -17.45 1.68 -3.98
C SER A 245 -16.38 0.61 -3.88
N ALA A 246 -15.94 0.28 -2.66
CA ALA A 246 -15.00 -0.81 -2.44
C ALA A 246 -15.61 -2.17 -2.81
N ALA A 247 -16.89 -2.39 -2.45
CA ALA A 247 -17.62 -3.58 -2.85
C ALA A 247 -17.78 -3.64 -4.39
N ALA A 248 -18.13 -2.54 -5.03
CA ALA A 248 -18.21 -2.46 -6.49
C ALA A 248 -16.88 -2.66 -7.21
N ALA A 249 -15.77 -2.37 -6.55
CA ALA A 249 -14.43 -2.55 -7.11
C ALA A 249 -13.92 -4.00 -7.00
N ALA A 250 -14.38 -4.77 -6.00
CA ALA A 250 -13.70 -6.03 -5.69
C ALA A 250 -14.62 -7.22 -5.40
N LYS A 251 -15.79 -7.02 -4.77
CA LYS A 251 -16.58 -8.13 -4.19
C LYS A 251 -16.91 -9.26 -5.17
N ASN A 252 -17.22 -8.94 -6.42
CA ASN A 252 -17.60 -9.90 -7.44
C ASN A 252 -16.49 -10.22 -8.46
N LEU A 253 -15.25 -9.81 -8.21
CA LEU A 253 -14.13 -10.08 -9.12
C LEU A 253 -13.96 -11.55 -9.48
N PRO A 254 -14.08 -12.52 -8.54
CA PRO A 254 -13.95 -13.94 -8.90
C PRO A 254 -14.99 -14.44 -9.90
N ASP A 255 -16.15 -13.80 -9.96
CA ASP A 255 -17.21 -14.14 -10.95
C ASP A 255 -16.92 -13.55 -12.33
N LEU A 256 -16.04 -12.56 -12.43
CA LEU A 256 -15.72 -11.81 -13.65
C LEU A 256 -14.36 -12.19 -14.25
N CYS A 257 -13.48 -12.84 -13.49
CA CYS A 257 -12.11 -13.09 -13.89
C CYS A 257 -11.63 -14.46 -13.40
N ASP A 258 -11.26 -15.33 -14.33
CA ASP A 258 -10.78 -16.68 -14.02
C ASP A 258 -9.42 -16.71 -13.31
N LYS A 259 -8.68 -15.59 -13.33
CA LYS A 259 -7.38 -15.46 -12.63
C LYS A 259 -7.51 -15.27 -11.12
N LEU A 260 -8.70 -14.97 -10.64
CA LEU A 260 -8.98 -14.77 -9.20
C LEU A 260 -10.00 -15.79 -8.71
N LYS A 261 -9.69 -16.46 -7.62
CA LYS A 261 -10.56 -17.44 -6.98
C LYS A 261 -10.66 -17.15 -5.49
N GLU A 262 -11.88 -17.01 -5.01
CA GLU A 262 -12.15 -16.82 -3.59
C GLU A 262 -11.53 -17.96 -2.76
N SER A 263 -10.91 -17.60 -1.64
CA SER A 263 -10.22 -18.53 -0.74
C SER A 263 -8.99 -19.26 -1.31
N ASP A 264 -8.55 -18.89 -2.50
CA ASP A 264 -7.28 -19.35 -3.08
C ASP A 264 -6.30 -18.17 -3.20
N ASN A 265 -6.48 -17.30 -4.20
CA ASN A 265 -5.64 -16.13 -4.42
C ASN A 265 -6.39 -14.79 -4.32
N PHE A 266 -7.61 -14.81 -3.84
CA PHE A 266 -8.47 -13.64 -3.65
C PHE A 266 -9.27 -13.76 -2.37
N MET A 267 -9.48 -12.62 -1.69
CA MET A 267 -10.40 -12.52 -0.56
C MET A 267 -11.11 -11.17 -0.60
N TRP A 268 -12.44 -11.21 -0.44
CA TRP A 268 -13.24 -10.08 -0.02
C TRP A 268 -13.68 -10.31 1.43
N GLN A 269 -13.27 -9.43 2.34
CA GLN A 269 -13.62 -9.50 3.76
C GLN A 269 -14.39 -8.27 4.19
N GLU A 270 -15.43 -8.49 4.99
CA GLU A 270 -16.20 -7.44 5.64
C GLU A 270 -16.00 -7.54 7.16
N LEU A 271 -15.74 -6.42 7.79
CA LEU A 271 -15.67 -6.30 9.24
C LEU A 271 -16.64 -5.23 9.71
N LYS A 272 -17.13 -5.37 10.95
CA LYS A 272 -17.84 -4.27 11.58
C LYS A 272 -16.85 -3.16 11.90
N GLY A 273 -16.94 -2.03 11.22
CA GLY A 273 -16.03 -0.90 11.36
C GLY A 273 -16.39 0.21 10.40
N MET A 274 -15.74 1.35 10.60
CA MET A 274 -15.89 2.56 9.80
C MET A 274 -14.75 2.66 8.77
N HIS A 275 -14.46 3.88 8.32
CA HIS A 275 -13.38 4.19 7.38
C HIS A 275 -12.04 4.31 8.12
N ASP A 276 -11.44 3.19 8.46
CA ASP A 276 -10.21 3.11 9.26
C ASP A 276 -9.42 1.80 8.99
#